data_9d0c7e0918771db6cd973a41ed54339b
#
_entry.id   9d0c7e0918771db6cd973a41ed54339b
#
_cell.length_a   1.000
_cell.length_b   1.000
_cell.length_c   1.000
_cell.angle_alpha   90.00
_cell.angle_beta   90.00
_cell.angle_gamma   90.00
#
_symmetry.space_group_name_H-M   'P 1'
#
loop_
_entity.id
_entity.type
_entity.pdbx_description
1 polymer ?
#
loop_
_entity_poly.entity_id
_entity_poly.type
_entity_poly.pdbx_seq_one_letter_code
_entity_poly.pdbx_strand_id
1 'polypeptide(L)'
;MIKFLKLEYFLGEAEELKVTRAAKKLFISQQSLSNHISNLEKEFDVVLFNRTSPLTLTYAGQALKARARELLDLRDETYKEISDIKDFSTGQLAIGVSHTRGRVILPEILPTYQAQFPGIELRLVEGNSSQLASDLLHGNVDLMIDLLPFTVENVETVPICGEEILMVVPDELLKKILSSTADVTLLERCPFVLLKKGNRIRTISDEIFEDAQMSPRVVLETENIETVLALCAKGMGITFYPKMFMNPDQSSRSYRNAMLENSHLNLY
;
A
#
# COMPACT_ATOMS: atom_id res chain seq x y z
N MET A 1 -4.27 36.61 22.20
CA MET A 1 -4.07 35.55 21.18
C MET A 1 -5.21 35.61 20.17
N ILE A 2 -4.90 35.75 18.89
CA ILE A 2 -5.88 35.87 17.80
C ILE A 2 -6.71 34.60 17.71
N LYS A 3 -8.03 34.75 17.66
CA LYS A 3 -8.95 33.64 17.38
C LYS A 3 -9.57 33.84 16.00
N PHE A 4 -9.74 32.79 15.22
CA PHE A 4 -10.36 32.84 13.89
C PHE A 4 -11.71 33.55 13.89
N LEU A 5 -12.54 33.32 14.91
CA LEU A 5 -13.83 33.98 15.05
C LEU A 5 -13.74 35.53 15.07
N LYS A 6 -12.66 36.09 15.66
CA LYS A 6 -12.47 37.55 15.66
C LYS A 6 -12.14 38.05 14.25
N LEU A 7 -11.39 37.27 13.47
CA LEU A 7 -11.09 37.60 12.08
C LEU A 7 -12.33 37.50 11.18
N GLU A 8 -13.19 36.53 11.40
CA GLU A 8 -14.49 36.40 10.71
C GLU A 8 -15.38 37.62 10.99
N TYR A 9 -15.49 38.05 12.24
CA TYR A 9 -16.26 39.21 12.60
C TYR A 9 -15.68 40.50 12.01
N PHE A 10 -14.34 40.64 12.01
CA PHE A 10 -13.67 41.76 11.40
C PHE A 10 -13.92 41.81 9.88
N LEU A 11 -13.76 40.68 9.19
CA LEU A 11 -14.03 40.62 7.73
C LEU A 11 -15.48 40.91 7.38
N GLY A 12 -16.43 40.40 8.18
CA GLY A 12 -17.85 40.67 7.97
C GLY A 12 -18.17 42.16 8.10
N GLU A 13 -17.53 42.88 9.06
CA GLU A 13 -17.71 44.35 9.16
C GLU A 13 -16.97 45.12 8.07
N ALA A 14 -15.77 44.65 7.69
CA ALA A 14 -14.97 45.23 6.61
C ALA A 14 -15.55 45.05 5.19
N GLU A 15 -16.43 44.09 5.01
CA GLU A 15 -17.19 43.90 3.75
C GLU A 15 -18.41 44.79 3.67
N GLU A 16 -19.17 44.85 4.75
CA GLU A 16 -20.44 45.57 4.77
C GLU A 16 -20.27 47.11 5.02
N LEU A 17 -19.15 47.54 5.59
CA LEU A 17 -18.85 48.92 6.00
C LEU A 17 -20.02 49.60 6.74
N LYS A 18 -20.84 48.80 7.42
CA LYS A 18 -21.99 49.19 8.20
C LYS A 18 -22.25 48.20 9.33
N VAL A 19 -21.97 48.60 10.57
CA VAL A 19 -22.05 47.74 11.76
C VAL A 19 -23.39 47.00 11.88
N THR A 20 -24.52 47.71 11.64
CA THR A 20 -25.85 47.12 11.72
C THR A 20 -26.09 46.00 10.71
N ARG A 21 -25.55 46.14 9.48
CA ARG A 21 -25.70 45.16 8.41
C ARG A 21 -24.77 43.97 8.66
N ALA A 22 -23.53 44.22 9.05
CA ALA A 22 -22.58 43.21 9.42
C ALA A 22 -23.06 42.34 10.60
N ALA A 23 -23.54 42.96 11.66
CA ALA A 23 -24.08 42.25 12.82
C ALA A 23 -25.27 41.34 12.45
N LYS A 24 -26.19 41.84 11.58
CA LYS A 24 -27.30 41.03 11.06
C LYS A 24 -26.82 39.84 10.22
N LYS A 25 -25.85 40.04 9.35
CA LYS A 25 -25.24 38.98 8.48
C LYS A 25 -24.53 37.92 9.32
N LEU A 26 -23.89 38.33 10.41
CA LEU A 26 -23.16 37.47 11.33
C LEU A 26 -24.01 36.85 12.42
N PHE A 27 -25.33 37.15 12.46
CA PHE A 27 -26.29 36.66 13.47
C PHE A 27 -25.92 37.00 14.88
N ILE A 28 -25.33 38.19 15.13
CA ILE A 28 -24.98 38.69 16.46
C ILE A 28 -25.52 40.10 16.71
N SER A 29 -25.49 40.55 17.98
CA SER A 29 -25.84 41.93 18.28
C SER A 29 -24.75 42.91 17.83
N GLN A 30 -25.16 44.16 17.50
CA GLN A 30 -24.20 45.22 17.14
C GLN A 30 -23.19 45.47 18.26
N GLN A 31 -23.66 45.41 19.52
CA GLN A 31 -22.80 45.60 20.68
C GLN A 31 -21.76 44.50 20.80
N SER A 32 -22.14 43.23 20.52
CA SER A 32 -21.21 42.10 20.50
C SER A 32 -20.15 42.27 19.40
N LEU A 33 -20.57 42.63 18.19
CA LEU A 33 -19.64 42.87 17.06
C LEU A 33 -18.65 43.99 17.41
N SER A 34 -19.15 45.14 17.89
CA SER A 34 -18.30 46.26 18.28
C SER A 34 -17.31 45.91 19.39
N ASN A 35 -17.72 45.08 20.36
CA ASN A 35 -16.82 44.58 21.40
C ASN A 35 -15.72 43.66 20.83
N HIS A 36 -16.06 42.77 19.89
CA HIS A 36 -15.07 41.91 19.22
C HIS A 36 -14.04 42.70 18.41
N ILE A 37 -14.49 43.71 17.66
CA ILE A 37 -13.60 44.64 16.95
C ILE A 37 -12.72 45.42 17.88
N SER A 38 -13.29 46.05 18.93
CA SER A 38 -12.51 46.80 19.94
C SER A 38 -11.45 45.92 20.61
N ASN A 39 -11.79 44.66 20.91
CA ASN A 39 -10.82 43.73 21.49
C ASN A 39 -9.71 43.34 20.49
N LEU A 40 -10.02 43.26 19.19
CA LEU A 40 -9.04 43.00 18.18
C LEU A 40 -8.12 44.23 17.97
N GLU A 41 -8.69 45.44 17.95
CA GLU A 41 -7.92 46.70 17.91
C GLU A 41 -6.96 46.84 19.09
N LYS A 42 -7.43 46.49 20.31
CA LYS A 42 -6.58 46.46 21.52
C LYS A 42 -5.48 45.40 21.44
N GLU A 43 -5.79 44.24 20.87
CA GLU A 43 -4.80 43.14 20.77
C GLU A 43 -3.64 43.50 19.81
N PHE A 44 -3.94 44.25 18.75
CA PHE A 44 -2.94 44.74 17.82
C PHE A 44 -2.37 46.13 18.15
N ASP A 45 -2.97 46.81 19.15
CA ASP A 45 -2.65 48.17 19.48
C ASP A 45 -2.77 49.15 18.31
N VAL A 46 -3.79 48.96 17.48
CA VAL A 46 -4.07 49.79 16.28
C VAL A 46 -5.59 49.98 16.09
N VAL A 47 -5.95 51.07 15.46
CA VAL A 47 -7.34 51.30 15.01
C VAL A 47 -7.51 50.69 13.61
N LEU A 48 -8.54 49.84 13.45
CA LEU A 48 -8.81 49.13 12.20
C LEU A 48 -9.87 49.84 11.35
N PHE A 49 -10.78 50.59 11.98
CA PHE A 49 -11.84 51.33 11.28
C PHE A 49 -11.81 52.81 11.62
N ASN A 50 -11.95 53.65 10.62
CA ASN A 50 -12.29 55.08 10.79
C ASN A 50 -13.78 55.16 11.10
N ARG A 51 -14.14 55.53 12.30
CA ARG A 51 -15.54 55.62 12.77
C ARG A 51 -16.24 56.88 12.25
N THR A 52 -16.05 57.21 10.98
CA THR A 52 -16.71 58.28 10.24
C THR A 52 -17.99 57.77 9.56
N SER A 53 -18.80 58.65 9.02
CA SER A 53 -19.92 58.26 8.16
C SER A 53 -19.61 58.66 6.72
N PRO A 54 -19.43 57.73 5.81
CA PRO A 54 -19.45 56.26 5.94
C PRO A 54 -18.26 55.66 6.70
N LEU A 55 -18.43 54.45 7.28
CA LEU A 55 -17.36 53.66 7.90
C LEU A 55 -16.35 53.25 6.85
N THR A 56 -15.07 53.42 7.15
CA THR A 56 -13.97 53.02 6.26
C THR A 56 -12.87 52.30 7.01
N LEU A 57 -12.10 51.50 6.30
CA LEU A 57 -10.90 50.84 6.88
C LEU A 57 -9.73 51.82 6.98
N THR A 58 -8.96 51.73 8.05
CA THR A 58 -7.62 52.36 8.16
C THR A 58 -6.63 51.60 7.27
N TYR A 59 -5.39 52.12 7.15
CA TYR A 59 -4.33 51.38 6.51
C TYR A 59 -4.05 50.03 7.19
N ALA A 60 -4.03 50.01 8.53
CA ALA A 60 -3.93 48.78 9.32
C ALA A 60 -5.09 47.82 9.05
N GLY A 61 -6.32 48.36 8.97
CA GLY A 61 -7.51 47.57 8.63
C GLY A 61 -7.46 46.95 7.25
N GLN A 62 -6.92 47.68 6.25
CA GLN A 62 -6.74 47.14 4.91
C GLN A 62 -5.69 45.99 4.90
N ALA A 63 -4.57 46.20 5.57
CA ALA A 63 -3.54 45.18 5.72
C ALA A 63 -4.08 43.93 6.44
N LEU A 64 -4.82 44.11 7.53
CA LEU A 64 -5.41 42.99 8.26
C LEU A 64 -6.49 42.29 7.40
N LYS A 65 -7.27 43.01 6.61
CA LYS A 65 -8.30 42.42 5.72
C LYS A 65 -7.68 41.40 4.75
N ALA A 66 -6.56 41.74 4.11
CA ALA A 66 -5.86 40.84 3.22
C ALA A 66 -5.38 39.58 3.96
N ARG A 67 -4.69 39.78 5.09
CA ARG A 67 -4.12 38.64 5.86
C ARG A 67 -5.17 37.80 6.56
N ALA A 68 -6.25 38.39 7.05
CA ALA A 68 -7.36 37.68 7.66
C ALA A 68 -8.03 36.73 6.67
N ARG A 69 -8.18 37.15 5.40
CA ARG A 69 -8.71 36.30 4.33
C ARG A 69 -7.80 35.10 4.09
N GLU A 70 -6.52 35.32 3.87
CA GLU A 70 -5.54 34.26 3.67
C GLU A 70 -5.52 33.24 4.83
N LEU A 71 -5.60 33.71 6.09
CA LEU A 71 -5.61 32.84 7.26
C LEU A 71 -6.88 31.99 7.35
N LEU A 72 -8.05 32.55 7.00
CA LEU A 72 -9.30 31.80 7.03
C LEU A 72 -9.37 30.80 5.86
N ASP A 73 -8.90 31.17 4.69
CA ASP A 73 -8.83 30.28 3.53
C ASP A 73 -7.88 29.08 3.85
N LEU A 74 -6.70 29.33 4.41
CA LEU A 74 -5.78 28.28 4.83
C LEU A 74 -6.36 27.37 5.90
N ARG A 75 -7.12 27.94 6.87
CA ARG A 75 -7.84 27.14 7.86
C ARG A 75 -8.83 26.19 7.18
N ASP A 76 -9.64 26.71 6.27
CA ASP A 76 -10.68 25.94 5.61
C ASP A 76 -10.09 24.86 4.70
N GLU A 77 -8.99 25.16 3.98
CA GLU A 77 -8.20 24.18 3.24
C GLU A 77 -7.65 23.08 4.16
N THR A 78 -7.10 23.46 5.31
CA THR A 78 -6.59 22.49 6.30
C THR A 78 -7.71 21.57 6.82
N TYR A 79 -8.88 22.13 7.16
CA TYR A 79 -10.03 21.30 7.58
C TYR A 79 -10.49 20.35 6.48
N LYS A 80 -10.50 20.81 5.23
CA LYS A 80 -10.85 19.97 4.08
C LYS A 80 -9.83 18.85 3.90
N GLU A 81 -8.54 19.17 3.88
CA GLU A 81 -7.46 18.18 3.74
C GLU A 81 -7.54 17.08 4.81
N ILE A 82 -7.71 17.48 6.08
CA ILE A 82 -7.86 16.51 7.18
C ILE A 82 -9.15 15.68 7.05
N SER A 83 -10.25 16.30 6.56
CA SER A 83 -11.49 15.56 6.31
C SER A 83 -11.32 14.54 5.17
N ASP A 84 -10.65 14.95 4.08
CA ASP A 84 -10.37 14.09 2.93
C ASP A 84 -9.51 12.88 3.33
N ILE A 85 -8.53 13.07 4.23
CA ILE A 85 -7.74 11.98 4.82
C ILE A 85 -8.62 11.06 5.68
N LYS A 86 -9.49 11.64 6.52
CA LYS A 86 -10.39 10.86 7.38
C LYS A 86 -11.38 10.00 6.58
N ASP A 87 -11.88 10.52 5.48
CA ASP A 87 -12.84 9.85 4.59
C ASP A 87 -12.15 8.92 3.56
N PHE A 88 -10.83 8.69 3.68
CA PHE A 88 -10.00 7.90 2.74
C PHE A 88 -10.10 8.40 1.28
N SER A 89 -10.46 9.65 1.08
CA SER A 89 -10.55 10.24 -0.27
C SER A 89 -9.20 10.67 -0.83
N THR A 90 -8.19 10.82 0.03
CA THR A 90 -6.79 11.08 -0.36
C THR A 90 -5.82 10.31 0.54
N GLY A 91 -4.66 9.96 0.01
CA GLY A 91 -3.61 9.27 0.77
C GLY A 91 -2.69 8.46 -0.13
N GLN A 92 -1.86 7.63 0.50
CA GLN A 92 -0.97 6.69 -0.20
C GLN A 92 -1.17 5.29 0.38
N LEU A 93 -1.19 4.28 -0.49
CA LEU A 93 -1.18 2.87 -0.12
C LEU A 93 0.04 2.19 -0.73
N ALA A 94 0.98 1.77 0.11
CA ALA A 94 2.18 1.06 -0.28
C ALA A 94 1.96 -0.45 -0.17
N ILE A 95 2.04 -1.17 -1.29
CA ILE A 95 1.77 -2.61 -1.39
C ILE A 95 3.08 -3.34 -1.66
N GLY A 96 3.46 -4.24 -0.77
CA GLY A 96 4.58 -5.16 -0.94
C GLY A 96 4.14 -6.47 -1.61
N VAL A 97 4.80 -6.87 -2.69
CA VAL A 97 4.45 -8.11 -3.41
C VAL A 97 5.65 -8.64 -4.19
N SER A 98 5.73 -9.96 -4.40
CA SER A 98 6.73 -10.51 -5.34
C SER A 98 6.35 -10.21 -6.79
N HIS A 99 7.35 -10.03 -7.68
CA HIS A 99 7.12 -9.72 -9.10
C HIS A 99 6.09 -10.64 -9.78
N THR A 100 6.21 -11.95 -9.58
CA THR A 100 5.31 -12.91 -10.24
C THR A 100 3.90 -12.80 -9.70
N ARG A 101 3.75 -12.66 -8.37
CA ARG A 101 2.43 -12.54 -7.73
C ARG A 101 1.78 -11.20 -8.09
N GLY A 102 2.56 -10.12 -8.08
CA GLY A 102 2.11 -8.80 -8.50
C GLY A 102 1.56 -8.80 -9.92
N ARG A 103 2.28 -9.43 -10.86
CA ARG A 103 1.86 -9.57 -12.27
C ARG A 103 0.52 -10.28 -12.45
N VAL A 104 0.18 -11.25 -11.60
CA VAL A 104 -1.02 -12.06 -11.76
C VAL A 104 -2.19 -11.48 -10.95
N ILE A 105 -1.96 -11.06 -9.71
CA ILE A 105 -3.02 -10.66 -8.78
C ILE A 105 -3.42 -9.20 -8.96
N LEU A 106 -2.44 -8.30 -9.04
CA LEU A 106 -2.72 -6.86 -8.98
C LEU A 106 -3.53 -6.32 -10.16
N PRO A 107 -3.34 -6.79 -11.43
CA PRO A 107 -4.17 -6.33 -12.55
C PRO A 107 -5.66 -6.62 -12.40
N GLU A 108 -6.03 -7.66 -11.66
CA GLU A 108 -7.42 -8.02 -11.40
C GLU A 108 -8.07 -7.16 -10.29
N ILE A 109 -7.25 -6.61 -9.39
CA ILE A 109 -7.73 -5.91 -8.18
C ILE A 109 -7.57 -4.40 -8.30
N LEU A 110 -6.38 -3.93 -8.67
CA LEU A 110 -6.04 -2.50 -8.59
C LEU A 110 -6.90 -1.59 -9.47
N PRO A 111 -7.32 -1.97 -10.69
CA PRO A 111 -8.19 -1.10 -11.49
C PRO A 111 -9.52 -0.81 -10.79
N THR A 112 -10.13 -1.82 -10.16
CA THR A 112 -11.38 -1.66 -9.42
C THR A 112 -11.17 -0.82 -8.16
N TYR A 113 -10.08 -1.06 -7.43
CA TYR A 113 -9.71 -0.27 -6.26
C TYR A 113 -9.49 1.21 -6.63
N GLN A 114 -8.70 1.49 -7.68
CA GLN A 114 -8.42 2.86 -8.12
C GLN A 114 -9.67 3.59 -8.60
N ALA A 115 -10.61 2.88 -9.23
CA ALA A 115 -11.88 3.47 -9.64
C ALA A 115 -12.75 3.85 -8.42
N GLN A 116 -12.69 3.07 -7.34
CA GLN A 116 -13.42 3.33 -6.10
C GLN A 116 -12.75 4.41 -5.23
N PHE A 117 -11.43 4.47 -5.23
CA PHE A 117 -10.62 5.37 -4.41
C PHE A 117 -9.63 6.17 -5.28
N PRO A 118 -10.11 7.09 -6.15
CA PRO A 118 -9.28 7.79 -7.14
C PRO A 118 -8.25 8.74 -6.53
N GLY A 119 -8.46 9.17 -5.28
CA GLY A 119 -7.53 10.05 -4.54
C GLY A 119 -6.42 9.30 -3.78
N ILE A 120 -6.43 7.95 -3.81
CA ILE A 120 -5.37 7.16 -3.20
C ILE A 120 -4.23 6.92 -4.20
N GLU A 121 -3.03 7.38 -3.86
CA GLU A 121 -1.81 7.06 -4.61
C GLU A 121 -1.36 5.64 -4.30
N LEU A 122 -1.21 4.79 -5.32
CA LEU A 122 -0.73 3.42 -5.17
C LEU A 122 0.78 3.37 -5.39
N ARG A 123 1.50 2.79 -4.42
CA ARG A 123 2.93 2.53 -4.51
C ARG A 123 3.21 1.03 -4.40
N LEU A 124 3.86 0.45 -5.41
CA LEU A 124 4.28 -0.94 -5.38
C LEU A 124 5.73 -1.05 -4.94
N VAL A 125 5.98 -1.98 -4.01
CA VAL A 125 7.32 -2.38 -3.60
C VAL A 125 7.46 -3.86 -3.94
N GLU A 126 8.36 -4.16 -4.86
CA GLU A 126 8.58 -5.52 -5.32
C GLU A 126 9.87 -6.10 -4.72
N GLY A 127 9.78 -7.33 -4.23
CA GLY A 127 10.91 -7.97 -3.57
C GLY A 127 10.67 -9.43 -3.22
N ASN A 128 11.62 -10.05 -2.52
CA ASN A 128 11.43 -11.37 -1.93
C ASN A 128 10.72 -11.27 -0.57
N SER A 129 10.20 -12.39 -0.09
CA SER A 129 9.40 -12.45 1.15
C SER A 129 10.12 -11.86 2.37
N SER A 130 11.41 -12.12 2.54
CA SER A 130 12.18 -11.61 3.68
C SER A 130 12.37 -10.10 3.63
N GLN A 131 12.62 -9.55 2.43
CA GLN A 131 12.75 -8.12 2.24
C GLN A 131 11.41 -7.41 2.50
N LEU A 132 10.33 -7.91 1.90
CA LEU A 132 8.99 -7.35 2.06
C LEU A 132 8.50 -7.42 3.51
N ALA A 133 8.83 -8.51 4.22
CA ALA A 133 8.55 -8.62 5.66
C ALA A 133 9.27 -7.54 6.47
N SER A 134 10.54 -7.29 6.16
CA SER A 134 11.30 -6.19 6.77
C SER A 134 10.70 -4.83 6.45
N ASP A 135 10.30 -4.59 5.20
CA ASP A 135 9.67 -3.34 4.77
C ASP A 135 8.33 -3.11 5.46
N LEU A 136 7.53 -4.18 5.68
CA LEU A 136 6.27 -4.12 6.43
C LEU A 136 6.52 -3.73 7.90
N LEU A 137 7.48 -4.36 8.56
CA LEU A 137 7.82 -4.06 9.96
C LEU A 137 8.36 -2.64 10.16
N HIS A 138 9.05 -2.08 9.18
CA HIS A 138 9.57 -0.71 9.22
C HIS A 138 8.58 0.33 8.70
N GLY A 139 7.36 -0.07 8.29
CA GLY A 139 6.37 0.85 7.74
C GLY A 139 6.70 1.38 6.34
N ASN A 140 7.61 0.74 5.62
CA ASN A 140 7.91 1.07 4.22
C ASN A 140 6.81 0.59 3.27
N VAL A 141 6.04 -0.42 3.68
CA VAL A 141 4.81 -0.87 3.03
C VAL A 141 3.70 -1.00 4.07
N ASP A 142 2.47 -0.73 3.69
CA ASP A 142 1.28 -0.78 4.56
C ASP A 142 0.71 -2.20 4.62
N LEU A 143 0.83 -2.95 3.53
CA LEU A 143 0.45 -4.35 3.44
C LEU A 143 1.38 -5.11 2.51
N MET A 144 1.45 -6.44 2.69
CA MET A 144 2.14 -7.33 1.75
C MET A 144 1.26 -8.51 1.35
N ILE A 145 1.47 -9.00 0.13
CA ILE A 145 0.79 -10.20 -0.38
C ILE A 145 1.84 -11.30 -0.54
N ASP A 146 1.73 -12.35 0.27
CA ASP A 146 2.67 -13.47 0.25
C ASP A 146 2.02 -14.80 0.69
N LEU A 147 2.79 -15.88 0.68
CA LEU A 147 2.39 -17.21 1.11
C LEU A 147 2.40 -17.35 2.64
N LEU A 148 1.42 -18.08 3.17
CA LEU A 148 1.39 -18.50 4.56
C LEU A 148 2.14 -19.86 4.76
N PRO A 149 2.54 -20.17 6.01
CA PRO A 149 2.44 -19.40 7.22
C PRO A 149 3.44 -18.23 7.23
N PHE A 150 2.98 -17.09 7.72
CA PHE A 150 3.81 -15.91 7.94
C PHE A 150 3.65 -15.49 9.40
N THR A 151 4.68 -15.74 10.19
CA THR A 151 4.65 -15.48 11.64
C THR A 151 5.55 -14.29 11.94
N VAL A 152 4.95 -13.12 12.01
CA VAL A 152 5.62 -11.88 12.41
C VAL A 152 4.79 -11.24 13.52
N GLU A 153 5.42 -10.88 14.63
CA GLU A 153 4.75 -10.20 15.73
C GLU A 153 4.14 -8.86 15.24
N ASN A 154 2.95 -8.56 15.73
CA ASN A 154 2.20 -7.34 15.42
C ASN A 154 1.75 -7.18 13.95
N VAL A 155 1.66 -8.26 13.20
CA VAL A 155 1.10 -8.27 11.84
C VAL A 155 -0.19 -9.08 11.83
N GLU A 156 -1.27 -8.46 11.38
CA GLU A 156 -2.53 -9.15 11.11
C GLU A 156 -2.45 -9.84 9.75
N THR A 157 -2.89 -11.09 9.70
CA THR A 157 -2.88 -11.90 8.48
C THR A 157 -4.30 -12.24 8.06
N VAL A 158 -4.64 -11.92 6.81
CA VAL A 158 -5.95 -12.22 6.21
C VAL A 158 -5.75 -13.21 5.07
N PRO A 159 -6.26 -14.46 5.17
CA PRO A 159 -6.21 -15.42 4.06
C PRO A 159 -7.05 -14.93 2.88
N ILE A 160 -6.48 -14.94 1.66
CA ILE A 160 -7.16 -14.54 0.43
C ILE A 160 -7.61 -15.76 -0.37
N CYS A 161 -6.69 -16.71 -0.62
CA CYS A 161 -6.95 -17.94 -1.36
C CYS A 161 -5.91 -19.01 -1.01
N GLY A 162 -6.23 -20.27 -1.33
CA GLY A 162 -5.25 -21.36 -1.28
C GLY A 162 -4.36 -21.36 -2.51
N GLU A 163 -3.08 -21.66 -2.34
CA GLU A 163 -2.12 -21.78 -3.42
C GLU A 163 -1.42 -23.16 -3.36
N GLU A 164 -1.42 -23.87 -4.48
CA GLU A 164 -0.69 -25.14 -4.62
C GLU A 164 0.71 -24.90 -5.17
N ILE A 165 1.73 -25.43 -4.51
CA ILE A 165 3.11 -25.45 -5.00
C ILE A 165 3.37 -26.79 -5.67
N LEU A 166 3.69 -26.76 -6.95
CA LEU A 166 3.97 -27.95 -7.75
C LEU A 166 5.48 -28.20 -7.85
N MET A 167 5.88 -29.46 -7.76
CA MET A 167 7.21 -29.87 -8.19
C MET A 167 7.18 -30.03 -9.73
N VAL A 168 7.98 -29.26 -10.42
CA VAL A 168 8.07 -29.25 -11.88
C VAL A 168 9.31 -30.02 -12.31
N VAL A 169 9.07 -31.04 -13.13
CA VAL A 169 10.12 -31.99 -13.57
C VAL A 169 10.27 -31.94 -15.09
N PRO A 170 11.49 -31.78 -15.63
CA PRO A 170 11.73 -31.89 -17.07
C PRO A 170 11.29 -33.25 -17.62
N ASP A 171 10.68 -33.28 -18.81
CA ASP A 171 10.14 -34.49 -19.44
C ASP A 171 11.15 -35.63 -19.53
N GLU A 172 12.39 -35.32 -19.94
CA GLU A 172 13.45 -36.32 -20.07
C GLU A 172 13.87 -36.91 -18.71
N LEU A 173 13.83 -36.11 -17.67
CA LEU A 173 14.15 -36.54 -16.32
C LEU A 173 13.00 -37.36 -15.73
N LEU A 174 11.76 -36.96 -15.98
CA LEU A 174 10.55 -37.67 -15.56
C LEU A 174 10.49 -39.07 -16.19
N LYS A 175 10.81 -39.22 -17.50
CA LYS A 175 10.91 -40.53 -18.17
C LYS A 175 11.91 -41.44 -17.49
N LYS A 176 13.07 -40.91 -17.10
CA LYS A 176 14.12 -41.69 -16.38
C LYS A 176 13.64 -42.10 -14.99
N ILE A 177 12.97 -41.24 -14.26
CA ILE A 177 12.42 -41.54 -12.92
C ILE A 177 11.33 -42.62 -13.04
N LEU A 178 10.40 -42.50 -13.98
CA LEU A 178 9.31 -43.44 -14.17
C LEU A 178 9.74 -44.81 -14.73
N SER A 179 10.85 -44.87 -15.44
CA SER A 179 11.40 -46.14 -16.00
C SER A 179 12.21 -46.96 -14.98
N SER A 180 12.58 -46.35 -13.86
CA SER A 180 13.19 -47.06 -12.74
C SER A 180 12.12 -47.31 -11.68
N THR A 181 12.15 -48.47 -11.02
CA THR A 181 11.27 -48.75 -9.88
C THR A 181 11.32 -47.54 -8.92
N ALA A 182 10.19 -46.86 -8.79
CA ALA A 182 10.07 -45.56 -8.13
C ALA A 182 10.67 -45.55 -6.71
N ASP A 183 11.92 -45.14 -6.62
CA ASP A 183 12.63 -44.98 -5.33
C ASP A 183 12.93 -43.50 -5.14
N VAL A 184 12.52 -42.93 -3.99
CA VAL A 184 12.77 -41.54 -3.58
C VAL A 184 14.27 -41.21 -3.67
N THR A 185 15.15 -42.18 -3.49
CA THR A 185 16.61 -42.03 -3.65
C THR A 185 17.04 -41.56 -5.03
N LEU A 186 16.21 -41.73 -6.07
CA LEU A 186 16.48 -41.21 -7.41
C LEU A 186 16.34 -39.68 -7.49
N LEU A 187 15.44 -39.10 -6.72
CA LEU A 187 15.27 -37.66 -6.69
C LEU A 187 16.50 -36.98 -6.06
N GLU A 188 17.17 -37.57 -5.09
CA GLU A 188 18.41 -37.05 -4.52
C GLU A 188 19.54 -36.88 -5.53
N ARG A 189 19.56 -37.74 -6.55
CA ARG A 189 20.57 -37.68 -7.61
C ARG A 189 20.22 -36.69 -8.73
N CYS A 190 18.99 -36.25 -8.78
CA CYS A 190 18.52 -35.27 -9.76
C CYS A 190 19.05 -33.87 -9.46
N PRO A 191 19.38 -33.09 -10.48
CA PRO A 191 19.71 -31.69 -10.29
C PRO A 191 18.46 -30.89 -9.93
N PHE A 192 18.60 -29.94 -8.99
CA PHE A 192 17.56 -28.98 -8.64
C PHE A 192 18.01 -27.57 -9.02
N VAL A 193 17.09 -26.78 -9.55
CA VAL A 193 17.22 -25.36 -9.80
C VAL A 193 16.22 -24.66 -8.87
N LEU A 194 16.70 -23.92 -7.89
CA LEU A 194 15.86 -23.40 -6.82
C LEU A 194 15.93 -21.88 -6.71
N LEU A 195 14.97 -21.31 -6.00
CA LEU A 195 15.05 -19.93 -5.57
C LEU A 195 16.08 -19.78 -4.45
N LYS A 196 16.69 -18.60 -4.32
CA LYS A 196 17.56 -18.27 -3.21
C LYS A 196 16.79 -18.25 -1.89
N LYS A 197 17.51 -18.45 -0.79
CA LYS A 197 17.00 -18.28 0.56
C LYS A 197 16.44 -16.86 0.75
N GLY A 198 15.40 -16.73 1.57
CA GLY A 198 14.65 -15.48 1.74
C GLY A 198 13.40 -15.38 0.86
N ASN A 199 13.19 -16.34 -0.04
CA ASN A 199 11.93 -16.50 -0.77
C ASN A 199 11.09 -17.59 -0.11
N ARG A 200 9.77 -17.35 0.06
CA ARG A 200 8.88 -18.29 0.76
C ARG A 200 8.76 -19.64 0.06
N ILE A 201 8.75 -19.66 -1.29
CA ILE A 201 8.73 -20.93 -2.06
C ILE A 201 9.99 -21.76 -1.77
N ARG A 202 11.15 -21.10 -1.60
CA ARG A 202 12.38 -21.80 -1.20
C ARG A 202 12.25 -22.39 0.19
N THR A 203 11.68 -21.67 1.14
CA THR A 203 11.44 -22.20 2.49
C THR A 203 10.54 -23.44 2.44
N ILE A 204 9.45 -23.40 1.67
CA ILE A 204 8.57 -24.55 1.47
C ILE A 204 9.33 -25.72 0.81
N SER A 205 10.19 -25.44 -0.17
CA SER A 205 10.99 -26.48 -0.81
C SER A 205 11.97 -27.15 0.17
N ASP A 206 12.59 -26.33 1.03
CA ASP A 206 13.53 -26.83 2.06
C ASP A 206 12.77 -27.66 3.11
N GLU A 207 11.55 -27.24 3.54
CA GLU A 207 10.65 -28.01 4.41
C GLU A 207 10.29 -29.37 3.79
N ILE A 208 9.95 -29.42 2.50
CA ILE A 208 9.65 -30.66 1.78
C ILE A 208 10.88 -31.59 1.75
N PHE A 209 12.06 -31.07 1.52
CA PHE A 209 13.30 -31.86 1.54
C PHE A 209 13.60 -32.41 2.92
N GLU A 210 13.38 -31.61 3.98
CA GLU A 210 13.59 -32.00 5.36
C GLU A 210 12.61 -33.11 5.78
N ASP A 211 11.32 -32.96 5.47
CA ASP A 211 10.28 -33.97 5.74
C ASP A 211 10.56 -35.30 5.03
N ALA A 212 11.07 -35.22 3.80
CA ALA A 212 11.47 -36.39 3.01
C ALA A 212 12.84 -36.97 3.42
N GLN A 213 13.53 -36.35 4.38
CA GLN A 213 14.91 -36.67 4.78
C GLN A 213 15.87 -36.70 3.58
N MET A 214 15.67 -35.81 2.62
CA MET A 214 16.38 -35.73 1.34
C MET A 214 17.36 -34.57 1.31
N SER A 215 18.56 -34.83 0.80
CA SER A 215 19.57 -33.80 0.54
C SER A 215 19.63 -33.47 -0.96
N PRO A 216 18.96 -32.39 -1.41
CA PRO A 216 18.88 -32.11 -2.84
C PRO A 216 20.23 -31.67 -3.43
N ARG A 217 20.54 -32.13 -4.63
CA ARG A 217 21.67 -31.64 -5.42
C ARG A 217 21.30 -30.31 -6.11
N VAL A 218 21.46 -29.17 -5.41
CA VAL A 218 21.20 -27.86 -5.99
C VAL A 218 22.31 -27.47 -6.95
N VAL A 219 21.99 -27.29 -8.23
CA VAL A 219 22.96 -26.94 -9.30
C VAL A 219 22.93 -25.46 -9.64
N LEU A 220 21.84 -24.74 -9.29
CA LEU A 220 21.71 -23.30 -9.49
C LEU A 220 20.68 -22.71 -8.52
N GLU A 221 20.97 -21.52 -8.04
CA GLU A 221 20.04 -20.69 -7.29
C GLU A 221 19.87 -19.31 -7.92
N THR A 222 18.63 -18.81 -7.98
CA THR A 222 18.31 -17.48 -8.54
C THR A 222 17.20 -16.82 -7.71
N GLU A 223 17.02 -15.51 -7.85
CA GLU A 223 15.94 -14.77 -7.21
C GLU A 223 14.65 -14.77 -8.04
N ASN A 224 14.77 -15.01 -9.33
CA ASN A 224 13.67 -14.90 -10.28
C ASN A 224 13.04 -16.28 -10.57
N ILE A 225 11.78 -16.45 -10.18
CA ILE A 225 11.04 -17.69 -10.34
C ILE A 225 10.77 -18.06 -11.81
N GLU A 226 10.62 -17.06 -12.70
CA GLU A 226 10.44 -17.30 -14.13
C GLU A 226 11.72 -17.89 -14.75
N THR A 227 12.89 -17.44 -14.28
CA THR A 227 14.19 -18.01 -14.69
C THR A 227 14.31 -19.46 -14.25
N VAL A 228 13.87 -19.78 -13.02
CA VAL A 228 13.86 -21.16 -12.51
C VAL A 228 13.02 -22.06 -13.40
N LEU A 229 11.79 -21.63 -13.74
CA LEU A 229 10.88 -22.39 -14.60
C LEU A 229 11.46 -22.56 -16.03
N ALA A 230 12.02 -21.49 -16.60
CA ALA A 230 12.61 -21.54 -17.93
C ALA A 230 13.81 -22.49 -18.01
N LEU A 231 14.64 -22.54 -16.96
CA LEU A 231 15.78 -23.48 -16.89
C LEU A 231 15.31 -24.92 -16.69
N CYS A 232 14.28 -25.15 -15.89
CA CYS A 232 13.62 -26.44 -15.74
C CYS A 232 13.08 -26.93 -17.11
N ALA A 233 12.37 -26.06 -17.84
CA ALA A 233 11.86 -26.38 -19.19
C ALA A 233 12.94 -26.74 -20.20
N LYS A 234 14.19 -26.31 -19.99
CA LYS A 234 15.37 -26.69 -20.80
C LYS A 234 16.10 -27.91 -20.25
N GLY A 235 15.55 -28.60 -19.26
CA GLY A 235 16.10 -29.83 -18.72
C GLY A 235 17.21 -29.65 -17.70
N MET A 236 17.45 -28.44 -17.20
CA MET A 236 18.57 -28.18 -16.29
C MET A 236 18.38 -28.80 -14.91
N GLY A 237 17.13 -28.97 -14.46
CA GLY A 237 16.85 -29.59 -13.18
C GLY A 237 15.37 -29.43 -12.76
N ILE A 238 15.04 -30.08 -11.66
CA ILE A 238 13.73 -30.03 -11.02
C ILE A 238 13.58 -28.70 -10.27
N THR A 239 12.35 -28.18 -10.21
CA THR A 239 12.05 -26.97 -9.44
C THR A 239 10.68 -27.03 -8.78
N PHE A 240 10.38 -26.04 -7.95
CA PHE A 240 9.06 -25.80 -7.36
C PHE A 240 8.45 -24.51 -7.92
N TYR A 241 7.15 -24.58 -8.26
CA TYR A 241 6.48 -23.46 -8.91
C TYR A 241 5.01 -23.40 -8.52
N PRO A 242 4.43 -22.21 -8.20
CA PRO A 242 3.03 -22.07 -7.87
C PRO A 242 2.13 -22.39 -9.07
N LYS A 243 1.14 -23.23 -8.84
CA LYS A 243 0.19 -23.67 -9.88
C LYS A 243 -0.57 -22.50 -10.50
N MET A 244 -0.96 -21.51 -9.70
CA MET A 244 -1.73 -20.35 -10.17
C MET A 244 -0.99 -19.49 -11.19
N PHE A 245 0.34 -19.56 -11.25
CA PHE A 245 1.16 -18.80 -12.21
C PHE A 245 1.48 -19.60 -13.47
N MET A 246 1.11 -20.87 -13.52
CA MET A 246 1.30 -21.70 -14.71
C MET A 246 0.34 -21.28 -15.82
N ASN A 247 0.89 -20.88 -16.95
CA ASN A 247 0.09 -20.65 -18.15
C ASN A 247 -0.31 -22.03 -18.75
N PRO A 248 -1.61 -22.31 -18.94
CA PRO A 248 -2.08 -23.56 -19.55
C PRO A 248 -1.42 -23.88 -20.89
N ASP A 249 -1.10 -22.87 -21.69
CA ASP A 249 -0.45 -23.02 -23.00
C ASP A 249 1.05 -23.35 -22.90
N GLN A 250 1.71 -23.05 -21.77
CA GLN A 250 3.12 -23.37 -21.53
C GLN A 250 3.30 -24.79 -20.99
N SER A 251 2.28 -25.39 -20.38
CA SER A 251 2.36 -26.71 -19.76
C SER A 251 2.48 -27.86 -20.73
N SER A 252 2.32 -27.64 -22.04
CA SER A 252 2.17 -28.72 -23.02
C SER A 252 3.41 -29.10 -23.80
N ARG A 253 4.58 -28.46 -23.62
CA ARG A 253 5.72 -28.65 -24.55
C ARG A 253 7.08 -29.10 -24.00
N SER A 254 7.35 -29.01 -22.68
CA SER A 254 8.71 -29.31 -22.20
C SER A 254 8.82 -29.88 -20.78
N TYR A 255 7.75 -29.88 -20.00
CA TYR A 255 7.74 -30.42 -18.64
C TYR A 255 6.33 -30.94 -18.25
N ARG A 256 6.27 -31.93 -17.39
CA ARG A 256 5.03 -32.42 -16.80
C ARG A 256 5.00 -32.06 -15.32
N ASN A 257 3.82 -31.68 -14.87
CA ASN A 257 3.55 -31.48 -13.47
C ASN A 257 3.48 -32.85 -12.79
N ALA A 258 4.46 -33.20 -12.01
CA ALA A 258 4.33 -34.30 -11.07
C ALA A 258 3.64 -33.72 -9.84
N MET A 259 2.32 -33.98 -9.70
CA MET A 259 1.66 -33.82 -8.42
C MET A 259 2.25 -34.88 -7.48
N LEU A 260 3.02 -34.44 -6.51
CA LEU A 260 3.17 -35.22 -5.29
C LEU A 260 1.85 -34.98 -4.51
N GLU A 261 0.90 -35.89 -4.65
CA GLU A 261 -0.21 -36.01 -3.71
C GLU A 261 0.36 -36.39 -2.34
N ASN A 262 0.86 -35.40 -1.63
CA ASN A 262 1.12 -35.57 -0.22
C ASN A 262 -0.10 -35.10 0.54
N SER A 263 -0.80 -36.09 1.12
CA SER A 263 -1.99 -35.96 1.94
C SER A 263 -1.78 -35.14 3.24
N HIS A 264 -0.70 -34.38 3.37
CA HIS A 264 -0.35 -33.59 4.57
C HIS A 264 0.03 -32.13 4.29
N LEU A 265 -0.03 -31.64 3.06
CA LEU A 265 0.17 -30.23 2.74
C LEU A 265 -1.19 -29.55 2.46
N ASN A 266 -1.96 -29.37 3.52
CA ASN A 266 -3.02 -28.37 3.53
C ASN A 266 -2.34 -27.01 3.68
N LEU A 267 -2.06 -26.37 2.58
CA LEU A 267 -1.68 -24.96 2.53
C LEU A 267 -2.97 -24.15 2.71
N TYR A 268 -3.14 -23.58 3.89
CA TYR A 268 -4.19 -22.62 4.21
C TYR A 268 -3.74 -21.22 3.85
#